data_e81c67c3a8829b847f3a24b27f49f22d
#
_entry.id   e81c67c3a8829b847f3a24b27f49f22d
#
_cell.length_a   1.000
_cell.length_b   1.000
_cell.length_c   1.000
_cell.angle_alpha   90.00
_cell.angle_beta   90.00
_cell.angle_gamma   90.00
#
_symmetry.space_group_name_H-M   'P 1'
#
loop_
_entity.id
_entity.type
_entity.pdbx_description
1 polymer ?
#
loop_
_entity_poly.entity_id
_entity_poly.type
_entity_poly.pdbx_seq_one_letter_code
_entity_poly.pdbx_strand_id
1 'polypeptide(L)'
;MNDLEKLIDTLEKNQEIARKFFEIEASVLSILNFKDFLEKLLLEIQIKRNIPYVWLSLIDGTEVTDIIQKSASSEILKQRADLIERETFLTLINNSTEPILVNSNLKVFQALLPRKYQSNIASLAIAPLTLDGEIIGSLNHGDNTDSRYQPEMDTTLLKQLATIVSICLSNVMAHEKLNILASRDPLTKIINRRVMEQILQREFERAIRYKIPLAVVFLDVDDFKMVNDRYGHKAGDEVLKYVARNLLRITRGSDVVARFAGDEFVIILPGTLLAEASELANRLKSFFTGHPLDFEGVPVQVSVSFGLACKEEGITDADSLLKKADKMLYEAKKYKGTGRSHS
;
A
#
# COMPACT_ATOMS: atom_id res chain seq x y z
N MET A 1 -7.26 -2.66 -57.11
CA MET A 1 -6.35 -2.08 -56.07
C MET A 1 -4.99 -2.65 -56.32
N ASN A 2 -4.01 -1.81 -56.66
CA ASN A 2 -2.67 -2.25 -57.08
C ASN A 2 -1.93 -2.86 -55.86
N ASP A 3 -1.02 -3.82 -56.06
CA ASP A 3 -0.25 -4.46 -54.96
C ASP A 3 0.52 -3.44 -54.11
N LEU A 4 0.94 -2.34 -54.72
CA LEU A 4 1.61 -1.22 -54.06
C LEU A 4 0.65 -0.49 -53.08
N GLU A 5 -0.62 -0.27 -53.44
CA GLU A 5 -1.61 0.35 -52.59
C GLU A 5 -1.92 -0.51 -51.33
N LYS A 6 -2.00 -1.83 -51.52
CA LYS A 6 -2.15 -2.78 -50.41
C LYS A 6 -0.96 -2.78 -49.47
N LEU A 7 0.24 -2.68 -50.01
CA LEU A 7 1.47 -2.63 -49.23
C LEU A 7 1.53 -1.34 -48.39
N ILE A 8 1.20 -0.19 -49.00
CA ILE A 8 1.15 1.11 -48.30
C ILE A 8 0.11 1.06 -47.17
N ASP A 9 -1.12 0.59 -47.44
CA ASP A 9 -2.18 0.46 -46.40
C ASP A 9 -1.75 -0.45 -45.26
N THR A 10 -1.02 -1.53 -45.56
CA THR A 10 -0.47 -2.43 -44.53
C THR A 10 0.61 -1.76 -43.70
N LEU A 11 1.50 -0.99 -44.30
CA LEU A 11 2.57 -0.25 -43.61
C LEU A 11 1.97 0.85 -42.70
N GLU A 12 0.99 1.61 -43.20
CA GLU A 12 0.33 2.65 -42.41
C GLU A 12 -0.39 2.05 -41.19
N LYS A 13 -1.11 0.93 -41.36
CA LYS A 13 -1.74 0.19 -40.26
C LYS A 13 -0.74 -0.30 -39.22
N ASN A 14 0.39 -0.86 -39.66
CA ASN A 14 1.45 -1.33 -38.77
C ASN A 14 2.10 -0.18 -38.01
N GLN A 15 2.32 0.97 -38.65
CA GLN A 15 2.82 2.18 -37.98
C GLN A 15 1.85 2.71 -36.93
N GLU A 16 0.57 2.74 -37.27
CA GLU A 16 -0.47 3.16 -36.29
C GLU A 16 -0.54 2.20 -35.10
N ILE A 17 -0.44 0.90 -35.33
CA ILE A 17 -0.38 -0.10 -34.28
C ILE A 17 0.82 0.16 -33.37
N ALA A 18 2.01 0.29 -33.93
CA ALA A 18 3.24 0.56 -33.17
C ALA A 18 3.16 1.87 -32.38
N ARG A 19 2.61 2.94 -32.96
CA ARG A 19 2.37 4.21 -32.28
C ARG A 19 1.45 4.04 -31.06
N LYS A 20 0.36 3.30 -31.20
CA LYS A 20 -0.58 3.03 -30.08
C LYS A 20 0.10 2.26 -28.95
N PHE A 21 0.94 1.27 -29.25
CA PHE A 21 1.73 0.57 -28.23
C PHE A 21 2.67 1.53 -27.51
N PHE A 22 3.43 2.34 -28.23
CA PHE A 22 4.33 3.33 -27.65
C PHE A 22 3.60 4.34 -26.73
N GLU A 23 2.42 4.81 -27.14
CA GLU A 23 1.62 5.72 -26.32
C GLU A 23 1.13 5.07 -25.02
N ILE A 24 0.78 3.77 -25.03
CA ILE A 24 0.41 3.01 -23.84
C ILE A 24 1.63 2.91 -22.91
N GLU A 25 2.75 2.46 -23.43
CA GLU A 25 4.03 2.31 -22.72
C GLU A 25 4.42 3.63 -22.04
N ALA A 26 4.44 4.73 -22.80
CA ALA A 26 4.79 6.07 -22.30
C ALA A 26 3.82 6.54 -21.19
N SER A 27 2.53 6.19 -21.28
CA SER A 27 1.51 6.62 -20.33
C SER A 27 1.65 5.98 -18.95
N VAL A 28 2.32 4.82 -18.85
CA VAL A 28 2.44 4.05 -17.61
C VAL A 28 3.83 4.13 -16.97
N LEU A 29 4.87 4.51 -17.71
CA LEU A 29 6.27 4.54 -17.26
C LEU A 29 6.55 5.39 -16.03
N SER A 30 5.79 6.47 -15.83
CA SER A 30 6.00 7.42 -14.72
C SER A 30 5.16 7.13 -13.48
N ILE A 31 4.30 6.10 -13.50
CA ILE A 31 3.40 5.80 -12.41
C ILE A 31 4.12 4.92 -11.39
N LEU A 32 4.22 5.41 -10.15
CA LEU A 32 4.88 4.72 -9.05
C LEU A 32 3.90 4.14 -8.01
N ASN A 33 2.61 4.38 -8.16
CA ASN A 33 1.58 3.77 -7.32
C ASN A 33 1.05 2.50 -8.00
N PHE A 34 1.03 1.39 -7.29
CA PHE A 34 0.67 0.08 -7.82
C PHE A 34 -0.76 0.02 -8.39
N LYS A 35 -1.73 0.55 -7.66
CA LYS A 35 -3.13 0.58 -8.08
C LYS A 35 -3.31 1.42 -9.34
N ASP A 36 -2.81 2.67 -9.32
CA ASP A 36 -2.95 3.61 -10.42
C ASP A 36 -2.27 3.10 -11.69
N PHE A 37 -1.12 2.42 -11.53
CA PHE A 37 -0.40 1.78 -12.64
C PHE A 37 -1.26 0.72 -13.33
N LEU A 38 -1.78 -0.25 -12.58
CA LEU A 38 -2.57 -1.34 -13.16
C LEU A 38 -3.90 -0.85 -13.73
N GLU A 39 -4.60 0.03 -13.03
CA GLU A 39 -5.87 0.60 -13.52
C GLU A 39 -5.66 1.33 -14.84
N LYS A 40 -4.66 2.21 -14.90
CA LYS A 40 -4.34 2.95 -16.13
C LYS A 40 -3.90 2.03 -17.26
N LEU A 41 -3.04 1.06 -16.99
CA LEU A 41 -2.59 0.08 -17.99
C LEU A 41 -3.77 -0.62 -18.66
N LEU A 42 -4.69 -1.19 -17.87
CA LEU A 42 -5.83 -1.93 -18.38
C LEU A 42 -6.80 -1.04 -19.19
N LEU A 43 -7.00 0.19 -18.76
CA LEU A 43 -7.86 1.16 -19.45
C LEU A 43 -7.24 1.66 -20.75
N GLU A 44 -5.97 2.04 -20.75
CA GLU A 44 -5.26 2.54 -21.93
C GLU A 44 -5.20 1.49 -23.02
N ILE A 45 -4.91 0.23 -22.69
CA ILE A 45 -4.91 -0.87 -23.65
C ILE A 45 -6.30 -1.04 -24.25
N GLN A 46 -7.34 -1.10 -23.42
CA GLN A 46 -8.72 -1.27 -23.89
C GLN A 46 -9.13 -0.16 -24.85
N ILE A 47 -8.87 1.11 -24.50
CA ILE A 47 -9.32 2.26 -25.27
C ILE A 47 -8.46 2.42 -26.54
N LYS A 48 -7.14 2.51 -26.43
CA LYS A 48 -6.26 2.82 -27.56
C LYS A 48 -6.20 1.70 -28.60
N ARG A 49 -6.30 0.45 -28.14
CA ARG A 49 -6.28 -0.72 -29.03
C ARG A 49 -7.68 -1.19 -29.43
N ASN A 50 -8.74 -0.56 -28.90
CA ASN A 50 -10.13 -0.99 -29.11
C ASN A 50 -10.29 -2.50 -28.88
N ILE A 51 -9.80 -2.98 -27.69
CA ILE A 51 -9.86 -4.38 -27.29
C ILE A 51 -11.04 -4.55 -26.34
N PRO A 52 -12.03 -5.40 -26.65
CA PRO A 52 -13.22 -5.54 -25.81
C PRO A 52 -12.93 -6.02 -24.39
N TYR A 53 -11.97 -6.94 -24.25
CA TYR A 53 -11.66 -7.59 -22.98
C TYR A 53 -10.17 -7.52 -22.68
N VAL A 54 -9.79 -6.85 -21.59
CA VAL A 54 -8.41 -6.76 -21.09
C VAL A 54 -8.42 -7.06 -19.60
N TRP A 55 -7.60 -8.03 -19.17
CA TRP A 55 -7.50 -8.44 -17.77
C TRP A 55 -6.13 -9.03 -17.44
N LEU A 56 -5.89 -9.25 -16.15
CA LEU A 56 -4.71 -9.91 -15.61
C LEU A 56 -5.10 -11.29 -15.07
N SER A 57 -4.28 -12.30 -15.34
CA SER A 57 -4.30 -13.58 -14.61
C SER A 57 -3.02 -13.66 -13.81
N LEU A 58 -3.12 -13.68 -12.49
CA LEU A 58 -1.97 -13.59 -11.59
C LEU A 58 -1.82 -14.87 -10.79
N ILE A 59 -0.60 -15.35 -10.65
CA ILE A 59 -0.28 -16.53 -9.86
C ILE A 59 -0.52 -16.20 -8.39
N ASP A 60 -1.37 -17.01 -7.73
CA ASP A 60 -1.68 -16.85 -6.31
C ASP A 60 -0.45 -17.10 -5.42
N GLY A 61 -0.39 -16.40 -4.28
CA GLY A 61 0.74 -16.47 -3.34
C GLY A 61 1.98 -15.70 -3.78
N THR A 62 1.89 -14.84 -4.81
CA THR A 62 2.98 -13.93 -5.18
C THR A 62 2.88 -12.60 -4.43
N GLU A 63 4.01 -11.87 -4.31
CA GLU A 63 4.01 -10.54 -3.69
C GLU A 63 3.03 -9.56 -4.36
N VAL A 64 2.83 -9.70 -5.68
CA VAL A 64 1.89 -8.88 -6.45
C VAL A 64 0.45 -9.13 -6.00
N THR A 65 0.08 -10.39 -5.78
CA THR A 65 -1.27 -10.76 -5.34
C THR A 65 -1.56 -10.28 -3.92
N ASP A 66 -0.56 -10.30 -3.02
CA ASP A 66 -0.67 -9.74 -1.67
C ASP A 66 -0.98 -8.24 -1.68
N ILE A 67 -0.37 -7.47 -2.60
CA ILE A 67 -0.64 -6.04 -2.73
C ILE A 67 -2.03 -5.80 -3.33
N ILE A 68 -2.44 -6.57 -4.33
CA ILE A 68 -3.77 -6.46 -4.93
C ILE A 68 -4.87 -6.75 -3.88
N GLN A 69 -4.71 -7.78 -3.07
CA GLN A 69 -5.66 -8.11 -2.00
C GLN A 69 -5.77 -6.99 -0.96
N LYS A 70 -4.64 -6.34 -0.61
CA LYS A 70 -4.61 -5.17 0.28
C LYS A 70 -5.21 -3.91 -0.37
N SER A 71 -5.18 -3.82 -1.70
CA SER A 71 -5.75 -2.72 -2.49
C SER A 71 -7.26 -2.91 -2.75
N ALA A 72 -7.99 -3.48 -1.80
CA ALA A 72 -9.41 -3.85 -1.90
C ALA A 72 -10.39 -2.73 -2.31
N SER A 73 -9.92 -1.48 -2.46
CA SER A 73 -10.71 -0.32 -2.87
C SER A 73 -10.87 -0.16 -4.39
N SER A 74 -10.16 -0.95 -5.22
CA SER A 74 -10.25 -0.84 -6.68
C SER A 74 -11.31 -1.76 -7.26
N GLU A 75 -12.42 -1.19 -7.74
CA GLU A 75 -13.46 -1.93 -8.47
C GLU A 75 -12.96 -2.47 -9.83
N ILE A 76 -12.02 -1.75 -10.47
CA ILE A 76 -11.43 -2.18 -11.76
C ILE A 76 -10.61 -3.44 -11.56
N LEU A 77 -9.71 -3.45 -10.56
CA LEU A 77 -8.86 -4.61 -10.29
C LEU A 77 -9.66 -5.81 -9.82
N LYS A 78 -10.67 -5.62 -8.96
CA LYS A 78 -11.59 -6.71 -8.55
C LYS A 78 -12.28 -7.38 -9.73
N GLN A 79 -12.56 -6.65 -10.80
CA GLN A 79 -13.24 -7.14 -11.96
C GLN A 79 -12.32 -7.68 -13.06
N ARG A 80 -11.05 -7.30 -13.06
CA ARG A 80 -10.10 -7.55 -14.15
C ARG A 80 -8.79 -8.19 -13.71
N ALA A 81 -8.67 -8.64 -12.48
CA ALA A 81 -7.54 -9.42 -12.00
C ALA A 81 -8.06 -10.69 -11.35
N ASP A 82 -7.77 -11.83 -11.96
CA ASP A 82 -8.11 -13.15 -11.46
C ASP A 82 -6.85 -13.87 -10.94
N LEU A 83 -7.04 -14.70 -9.91
CA LEU A 83 -5.98 -15.50 -9.34
C LEU A 83 -6.01 -16.90 -9.94
N ILE A 84 -4.83 -17.46 -10.19
CA ILE A 84 -4.66 -18.80 -10.75
C ILE A 84 -3.56 -19.54 -10.01
N GLU A 85 -3.72 -20.84 -9.86
CA GLU A 85 -2.70 -21.73 -9.29
C GLU A 85 -1.45 -21.77 -10.19
N ARG A 86 -0.25 -21.75 -9.57
CA ARG A 86 1.04 -21.68 -10.27
C ARG A 86 1.25 -22.81 -11.27
N GLU A 87 1.02 -24.05 -10.87
CA GLU A 87 1.25 -25.22 -11.74
C GLU A 87 0.32 -25.21 -12.96
N THR A 88 -0.95 -24.88 -12.73
CA THR A 88 -1.95 -24.72 -13.78
C THR A 88 -1.55 -23.64 -14.77
N PHE A 89 -1.13 -22.48 -14.27
CA PHE A 89 -0.71 -21.35 -15.12
C PHE A 89 0.51 -21.71 -15.98
N LEU A 90 1.58 -22.21 -15.34
CA LEU A 90 2.85 -22.55 -16.04
C LEU A 90 2.64 -23.65 -17.08
N THR A 91 1.78 -24.62 -16.82
CA THR A 91 1.41 -25.66 -17.79
C THR A 91 0.73 -25.05 -19.03
N LEU A 92 -0.21 -24.12 -18.83
CA LEU A 92 -0.94 -23.46 -19.92
C LEU A 92 -0.04 -22.64 -20.85
N ILE A 93 1.01 -22.03 -20.33
CA ILE A 93 1.95 -21.22 -21.11
C ILE A 93 3.23 -21.98 -21.50
N ASN A 94 3.29 -23.30 -21.26
CA ASN A 94 4.47 -24.15 -21.50
C ASN A 94 5.74 -23.60 -20.79
N ASN A 95 5.59 -23.00 -19.62
CA ASN A 95 6.66 -22.37 -18.85
C ASN A 95 7.49 -21.36 -19.67
N SER A 96 6.85 -20.69 -20.64
CA SER A 96 7.49 -19.74 -21.57
C SER A 96 7.08 -18.30 -21.24
N THR A 97 7.98 -17.36 -21.50
CA THR A 97 7.70 -15.92 -21.45
C THR A 97 7.25 -15.36 -22.80
N GLU A 98 7.21 -16.18 -23.84
CA GLU A 98 6.72 -15.76 -25.16
C GLU A 98 5.20 -15.60 -25.15
N PRO A 99 4.66 -14.56 -25.78
CA PRO A 99 3.23 -14.41 -25.92
C PRO A 99 2.59 -15.54 -26.75
N ILE A 100 1.40 -15.92 -26.37
CA ILE A 100 0.60 -16.99 -27.02
C ILE A 100 -0.64 -16.35 -27.62
N LEU A 101 -0.90 -16.64 -28.91
CA LEU A 101 -2.12 -16.25 -29.59
C LEU A 101 -2.98 -17.51 -29.85
N VAL A 102 -4.28 -17.41 -29.59
CA VAL A 102 -5.21 -18.53 -29.65
C VAL A 102 -6.53 -18.08 -30.26
N ASN A 103 -7.00 -18.74 -31.31
CA ASN A 103 -8.33 -18.52 -31.93
C ASN A 103 -9.14 -19.81 -32.08
N SER A 104 -8.64 -20.90 -31.53
CA SER A 104 -9.32 -22.20 -31.55
C SER A 104 -9.06 -22.94 -30.25
N ASN A 105 -9.93 -23.90 -29.90
CA ASN A 105 -9.77 -24.70 -28.67
C ASN A 105 -9.57 -23.89 -27.38
N LEU A 106 -10.23 -22.75 -27.25
CA LEU A 106 -10.13 -21.83 -26.09
C LEU A 106 -10.49 -22.49 -24.75
N LYS A 107 -11.16 -23.65 -24.77
CA LYS A 107 -11.48 -24.43 -23.57
C LYS A 107 -10.24 -24.83 -22.77
N VAL A 108 -9.11 -25.04 -23.42
CA VAL A 108 -7.83 -25.36 -22.74
C VAL A 108 -7.38 -24.20 -21.83
N PHE A 109 -7.68 -22.97 -22.23
CA PHE A 109 -7.31 -21.75 -21.51
C PHE A 109 -8.42 -21.22 -20.60
N GLN A 110 -9.46 -22.02 -20.35
CA GLN A 110 -10.63 -21.58 -19.56
C GLN A 110 -10.26 -21.09 -18.16
N ALA A 111 -9.20 -21.63 -17.56
CA ALA A 111 -8.71 -21.21 -16.25
C ALA A 111 -8.15 -19.77 -16.24
N LEU A 112 -7.73 -19.24 -17.40
CA LEU A 112 -7.28 -17.86 -17.55
C LEU A 112 -8.42 -16.88 -17.83
N LEU A 113 -9.60 -17.36 -18.23
CA LEU A 113 -10.72 -16.53 -18.65
C LEU A 113 -11.59 -16.13 -17.45
N PRO A 114 -11.80 -14.85 -17.18
CA PRO A 114 -12.77 -14.40 -16.19
C PRO A 114 -14.15 -15.00 -16.48
N ARG A 115 -14.84 -15.50 -15.46
CA ARG A 115 -16.13 -16.18 -15.62
C ARG A 115 -17.13 -15.39 -16.46
N LYS A 116 -17.13 -14.06 -16.32
CA LYS A 116 -18.04 -13.15 -17.05
C LYS A 116 -17.72 -13.00 -18.55
N TYR A 117 -16.53 -13.43 -19.03
CA TYR A 117 -16.09 -13.28 -20.41
C TYR A 117 -16.05 -14.60 -21.19
N GLN A 118 -16.15 -15.74 -20.52
CA GLN A 118 -15.96 -17.08 -21.10
C GLN A 118 -16.82 -17.37 -22.32
N SER A 119 -18.04 -16.83 -22.39
CA SER A 119 -18.97 -17.05 -23.52
C SER A 119 -18.76 -16.12 -24.71
N ASN A 120 -17.97 -15.07 -24.57
CA ASN A 120 -17.92 -13.97 -25.54
C ASN A 120 -16.58 -13.85 -26.27
N ILE A 121 -15.57 -14.58 -25.83
CA ILE A 121 -14.21 -14.51 -26.40
C ILE A 121 -14.08 -15.58 -27.49
N ALA A 122 -13.75 -15.15 -28.73
CA ALA A 122 -13.47 -16.00 -29.88
C ALA A 122 -11.97 -16.09 -30.20
N SER A 123 -11.17 -15.12 -29.76
CA SER A 123 -9.69 -15.19 -29.82
C SER A 123 -9.05 -14.53 -28.61
N LEU A 124 -7.85 -15.00 -28.27
CA LEU A 124 -7.14 -14.67 -27.03
C LEU A 124 -5.64 -14.43 -27.32
N ALA A 125 -5.10 -13.37 -26.73
CA ALA A 125 -3.66 -13.18 -26.63
C ALA A 125 -3.25 -13.20 -25.15
N ILE A 126 -2.26 -14.01 -24.81
CA ILE A 126 -1.71 -14.19 -23.47
C ILE A 126 -0.28 -13.67 -23.51
N ALA A 127 0.01 -12.64 -22.76
CA ALA A 127 1.35 -12.05 -22.64
C ALA A 127 1.88 -12.28 -21.21
N PRO A 128 2.76 -13.26 -20.99
CA PRO A 128 3.33 -13.54 -19.68
C PRO A 128 4.06 -12.32 -19.10
N LEU A 129 3.88 -12.09 -17.80
CA LEU A 129 4.53 -11.03 -17.03
C LEU A 129 5.52 -11.64 -16.06
N THR A 130 6.65 -10.96 -15.89
CA THR A 130 7.70 -11.39 -14.97
C THR A 130 7.97 -10.34 -13.90
N LEU A 131 8.44 -10.79 -12.75
CA LEU A 131 8.98 -9.95 -11.69
C LEU A 131 10.28 -10.60 -11.20
N ASP A 132 11.38 -9.86 -11.24
CA ASP A 132 12.71 -10.35 -10.85
C ASP A 132 13.13 -11.67 -11.55
N GLY A 133 12.68 -11.85 -12.81
CA GLY A 133 12.94 -13.04 -13.63
C GLY A 133 11.96 -14.20 -13.44
N GLU A 134 11.09 -14.14 -12.45
CA GLU A 134 10.06 -15.15 -12.19
C GLU A 134 8.75 -14.79 -12.90
N ILE A 135 8.06 -15.77 -13.47
CA ILE A 135 6.74 -15.57 -14.04
C ILE A 135 5.72 -15.40 -12.92
N ILE A 136 4.97 -14.29 -12.95
CA ILE A 136 3.97 -13.92 -11.94
C ILE A 136 2.53 -13.96 -12.45
N GLY A 137 2.34 -14.15 -13.75
CA GLY A 137 1.03 -14.14 -14.38
C GLY A 137 1.09 -13.69 -15.83
N SER A 138 -0.01 -13.17 -16.34
CA SER A 138 -0.11 -12.63 -17.70
C SER A 138 -1.05 -11.44 -17.81
N LEU A 139 -0.76 -10.58 -18.79
CA LEU A 139 -1.67 -9.60 -19.34
C LEU A 139 -2.41 -10.24 -20.50
N ASN A 140 -3.73 -10.26 -20.47
CA ASN A 140 -4.54 -10.97 -21.44
C ASN A 140 -5.43 -10.02 -22.22
N HIS A 141 -5.54 -10.27 -23.51
CA HIS A 141 -6.44 -9.56 -24.43
C HIS A 141 -7.41 -10.57 -25.04
N GLY A 142 -8.70 -10.30 -24.99
CA GLY A 142 -9.73 -11.10 -25.62
C GLY A 142 -10.53 -10.32 -26.66
N ASP A 143 -10.93 -10.98 -27.73
CA ASP A 143 -11.76 -10.41 -28.79
C ASP A 143 -12.94 -11.33 -29.13
N ASN A 144 -14.03 -10.72 -29.62
CA ASN A 144 -15.24 -11.44 -30.05
C ASN A 144 -15.07 -12.10 -31.43
N THR A 145 -14.00 -11.78 -32.17
CA THR A 145 -13.69 -12.33 -33.48
C THR A 145 -12.52 -13.31 -33.37
N ASP A 146 -12.52 -14.34 -34.17
CA ASP A 146 -11.46 -15.35 -34.27
C ASP A 146 -10.25 -14.87 -35.10
N SER A 147 -10.43 -13.77 -35.84
CA SER A 147 -9.42 -13.22 -36.75
C SER A 147 -8.42 -12.27 -36.08
N ARG A 148 -8.68 -11.82 -34.84
CA ARG A 148 -7.83 -10.81 -34.20
C ARG A 148 -6.52 -11.36 -33.65
N TYR A 149 -6.53 -12.56 -33.08
CA TYR A 149 -5.36 -13.20 -32.47
C TYR A 149 -5.15 -14.59 -33.08
N GLN A 150 -4.67 -14.60 -34.31
CA GLN A 150 -4.32 -15.84 -35.02
C GLN A 150 -2.91 -16.32 -34.63
N PRO A 151 -2.68 -17.62 -34.42
CA PRO A 151 -1.39 -18.15 -33.95
C PRO A 151 -0.16 -17.76 -34.79
N GLU A 152 -0.36 -17.48 -36.07
CA GLU A 152 0.72 -17.14 -37.03
C GLU A 152 1.08 -15.64 -37.02
N MET A 153 0.34 -14.79 -36.29
CA MET A 153 0.61 -13.36 -36.25
C MET A 153 1.85 -13.04 -35.43
N ASP A 154 2.56 -11.98 -35.86
CA ASP A 154 3.71 -11.46 -35.14
C ASP A 154 3.34 -10.95 -33.73
N THR A 155 4.05 -11.43 -32.72
CA THR A 155 3.86 -11.11 -31.30
C THR A 155 4.88 -10.10 -30.77
N THR A 156 5.76 -9.56 -31.62
CA THR A 156 6.87 -8.67 -31.19
C THR A 156 6.41 -7.49 -30.36
N LEU A 157 5.38 -6.77 -30.80
CA LEU A 157 4.85 -5.61 -30.05
C LEU A 157 4.18 -6.03 -28.74
N LEU A 158 3.51 -7.18 -28.72
CA LEU A 158 2.90 -7.70 -27.50
C LEU A 158 3.96 -8.13 -26.49
N LYS A 159 5.04 -8.78 -26.95
CA LYS A 159 6.21 -9.13 -26.14
C LYS A 159 6.89 -7.88 -25.57
N GLN A 160 7.09 -6.86 -26.42
CA GLN A 160 7.63 -5.57 -25.98
C GLN A 160 6.78 -4.95 -24.87
N LEU A 161 5.46 -4.86 -25.07
CA LEU A 161 4.54 -4.34 -24.07
C LEU A 161 4.64 -5.15 -22.77
N ALA A 162 4.60 -6.48 -22.81
CA ALA A 162 4.73 -7.33 -21.64
C ALA A 162 6.06 -7.10 -20.89
N THR A 163 7.15 -6.91 -21.63
CA THR A 163 8.47 -6.61 -21.06
C THR A 163 8.46 -5.26 -20.34
N ILE A 164 7.93 -4.21 -20.98
CA ILE A 164 7.83 -2.87 -20.37
C ILE A 164 6.92 -2.89 -19.16
N VAL A 165 5.77 -3.57 -19.23
CA VAL A 165 4.87 -3.75 -18.09
C VAL A 165 5.57 -4.47 -16.94
N SER A 166 6.36 -5.50 -17.22
CA SER A 166 7.15 -6.23 -16.21
C SER A 166 8.19 -5.32 -15.54
N ILE A 167 8.89 -4.49 -16.31
CA ILE A 167 9.86 -3.52 -15.78
C ILE A 167 9.14 -2.46 -14.91
N CYS A 168 8.04 -1.90 -15.39
CA CYS A 168 7.24 -0.94 -14.62
C CYS A 168 6.72 -1.56 -13.33
N LEU A 169 6.27 -2.81 -13.39
CA LEU A 169 5.80 -3.53 -12.22
C LEU A 169 6.91 -3.74 -11.19
N SER A 170 8.13 -4.13 -11.63
CA SER A 170 9.30 -4.23 -10.75
C SER A 170 9.62 -2.89 -10.08
N ASN A 171 9.60 -1.80 -10.83
CA ASN A 171 9.84 -0.45 -10.29
C ASN A 171 8.77 -0.04 -9.26
N VAL A 172 7.50 -0.27 -9.57
CA VAL A 172 6.38 0.03 -8.67
C VAL A 172 6.47 -0.82 -7.39
N MET A 173 6.77 -2.11 -7.52
CA MET A 173 6.94 -3.01 -6.38
C MET A 173 8.12 -2.60 -5.50
N ALA A 174 9.26 -2.24 -6.09
CA ALA A 174 10.41 -1.72 -5.34
C ALA A 174 10.05 -0.42 -4.61
N HIS A 175 9.33 0.49 -5.26
CA HIS A 175 8.86 1.73 -4.64
C HIS A 175 7.89 1.48 -3.47
N GLU A 176 6.95 0.55 -3.62
CA GLU A 176 6.04 0.16 -2.54
C GLU A 176 6.79 -0.47 -1.35
N LYS A 177 7.76 -1.36 -1.61
CA LYS A 177 8.64 -1.93 -0.57
C LYS A 177 9.41 -0.82 0.16
N LEU A 178 9.99 0.12 -0.56
CA LEU A 178 10.69 1.27 0.03
C LEU A 178 9.73 2.14 0.88
N ASN A 179 8.51 2.37 0.40
CA ASN A 179 7.49 3.10 1.15
C ASN A 179 7.09 2.37 2.44
N ILE A 180 6.92 1.05 2.40
CA ILE A 180 6.63 0.25 3.57
C ILE A 180 7.80 0.31 4.57
N LEU A 181 9.04 0.13 4.12
CA LEU A 181 10.23 0.25 4.96
C LEU A 181 10.39 1.65 5.54
N ALA A 182 10.13 2.69 4.73
CA ALA A 182 10.16 4.08 5.15
C ALA A 182 8.92 4.53 5.95
N SER A 183 7.92 3.67 6.17
CA SER A 183 6.69 4.00 6.90
C SER A 183 6.77 3.72 8.40
N ARG A 184 7.71 2.90 8.82
CA ARG A 184 7.86 2.48 10.20
C ARG A 184 9.14 3.03 10.82
N ASP A 185 9.09 3.24 12.13
CA ASP A 185 10.29 3.54 12.91
C ASP A 185 11.19 2.28 12.98
N PRO A 186 12.49 2.40 12.67
CA PRO A 186 13.38 1.25 12.58
C PRO A 186 13.59 0.52 13.92
N LEU A 187 13.49 1.23 15.06
CA LEU A 187 13.67 0.68 16.40
C LEU A 187 12.40 0.00 16.92
N THR A 188 11.28 0.73 16.91
CA THR A 188 10.04 0.32 17.57
C THR A 188 9.08 -0.44 16.63
N LYS A 189 9.30 -0.40 15.31
CA LYS A 189 8.49 -1.02 14.24
C LYS A 189 7.04 -0.50 14.14
N ILE A 190 6.65 0.50 14.95
CA ILE A 190 5.37 1.21 14.80
C ILE A 190 5.47 2.26 13.70
N ILE A 191 4.37 2.92 13.37
CA ILE A 191 4.31 3.97 12.35
C ILE A 191 5.24 5.11 12.75
N ASN A 192 5.98 5.65 11.76
CA ASN A 192 6.83 6.81 11.97
C ASN A 192 6.05 8.14 11.84
N ARG A 193 6.70 9.24 12.21
CA ARG A 193 6.14 10.60 12.15
C ARG A 193 5.53 10.93 10.79
N ARG A 194 6.25 10.67 9.68
CA ARG A 194 5.80 11.04 8.33
C ARG A 194 4.46 10.41 7.97
N VAL A 195 4.31 9.11 8.22
CA VAL A 195 3.06 8.39 7.91
C VAL A 195 1.96 8.76 8.89
N MET A 196 2.29 9.01 10.15
CA MET A 196 1.36 9.49 11.17
C MET A 196 0.72 10.82 10.75
N GLU A 197 1.52 11.80 10.28
CA GLU A 197 1.03 13.10 9.80
C GLU A 197 0.05 12.93 8.62
N GLN A 198 0.35 12.04 7.67
CA GLN A 198 -0.55 11.71 6.55
C GLN A 198 -1.87 11.09 7.02
N ILE A 199 -1.81 10.15 7.96
CA ILE A 199 -3.01 9.51 8.53
C ILE A 199 -3.83 10.55 9.31
N LEU A 200 -3.20 11.38 10.12
CA LEU A 200 -3.89 12.41 10.89
C LEU A 200 -4.63 13.38 9.98
N GLN A 201 -4.01 13.83 8.90
CA GLN A 201 -4.64 14.70 7.91
C GLN A 201 -5.90 14.04 7.32
N ARG A 202 -5.81 12.79 6.90
CA ARG A 202 -6.94 12.04 6.33
C ARG A 202 -8.07 11.84 7.34
N GLU A 203 -7.75 11.46 8.58
CA GLU A 203 -8.76 11.27 9.63
C GLU A 203 -9.38 12.61 10.07
N PHE A 204 -8.63 13.70 10.03
CA PHE A 204 -9.15 15.04 10.28
C PHE A 204 -10.17 15.47 9.21
N GLU A 205 -9.87 15.29 7.94
CA GLU A 205 -10.81 15.55 6.82
C GLU A 205 -12.06 14.67 6.93
N ARG A 206 -11.87 13.40 7.29
CA ARG A 206 -12.97 12.47 7.56
C ARG A 206 -13.84 12.93 8.72
N ALA A 207 -13.21 13.38 9.81
CA ALA A 207 -13.92 13.89 10.98
C ALA A 207 -14.74 15.16 10.69
N ILE A 208 -14.26 16.02 9.77
CA ILE A 208 -15.05 17.16 9.28
C ILE A 208 -16.22 16.68 8.43
N ARG A 209 -15.97 15.83 7.43
CA ARG A 209 -16.99 15.38 6.46
C ARG A 209 -18.15 14.66 7.12
N TYR A 210 -17.86 13.79 8.06
CA TYR A 210 -18.87 12.93 8.69
C TYR A 210 -19.31 13.42 10.08
N LYS A 211 -18.77 14.56 10.55
CA LYS A 211 -19.06 15.14 11.88
C LYS A 211 -18.83 14.15 13.02
N ILE A 212 -17.78 13.33 12.90
CA ILE A 212 -17.38 12.38 13.95
C ILE A 212 -16.26 12.98 14.81
N PRO A 213 -16.17 12.63 16.10
CA PRO A 213 -15.09 13.09 16.96
C PRO A 213 -13.74 12.51 16.49
N LEU A 214 -12.67 13.26 16.78
CA LEU A 214 -11.29 12.84 16.57
C LEU A 214 -10.45 13.39 17.71
N ALA A 215 -9.75 12.51 18.43
CA ALA A 215 -8.81 12.90 19.47
C ALA A 215 -7.39 12.51 19.11
N VAL A 216 -6.42 13.25 19.68
CA VAL A 216 -4.99 12.97 19.60
C VAL A 216 -4.42 12.97 21.01
N VAL A 217 -3.60 11.96 21.29
CA VAL A 217 -2.78 11.86 22.49
C VAL A 217 -1.32 12.03 22.08
N PHE A 218 -0.66 13.05 22.60
CA PHE A 218 0.77 13.20 22.50
C PHE A 218 1.41 12.68 23.79
N LEU A 219 2.37 11.77 23.70
CA LEU A 219 2.98 11.06 24.82
C LEU A 219 4.48 11.22 24.79
N ASP A 220 5.11 11.33 25.95
CA ASP A 220 6.54 11.37 26.14
C ASP A 220 6.95 10.49 27.31
N VAL A 221 8.09 9.81 27.20
CA VAL A 221 8.65 8.96 28.25
C VAL A 221 9.40 9.84 29.25
N ASP A 222 8.89 9.88 30.48
CA ASP A 222 9.48 10.69 31.53
C ASP A 222 10.91 10.24 31.86
N ASP A 223 11.80 11.22 32.09
CA ASP A 223 13.19 10.99 32.54
C ASP A 223 13.99 10.01 31.64
N PHE A 224 13.64 9.90 30.33
CA PHE A 224 14.28 8.96 29.40
C PHE A 224 15.79 9.11 29.31
N LYS A 225 16.29 10.35 29.38
CA LYS A 225 17.72 10.60 29.42
C LYS A 225 18.38 9.96 30.65
N MET A 226 17.74 10.00 31.83
CA MET A 226 18.28 9.36 33.05
C MET A 226 18.32 7.82 32.90
N VAL A 227 17.40 7.23 32.19
CA VAL A 227 17.45 5.79 31.86
C VAL A 227 18.70 5.48 31.03
N ASN A 228 18.96 6.27 29.99
CA ASN A 228 20.15 6.11 29.15
C ASN A 228 21.45 6.31 29.95
N ASP A 229 21.50 7.36 30.79
CA ASP A 229 22.68 7.69 31.57
C ASP A 229 22.99 6.63 32.65
N ARG A 230 21.93 5.99 33.21
CA ARG A 230 22.08 5.00 34.30
C ARG A 230 22.27 3.57 33.78
N TYR A 231 21.56 3.16 32.72
CA TYR A 231 21.49 1.77 32.25
C TYR A 231 22.08 1.58 30.86
N GLY A 232 22.53 2.65 30.22
CA GLY A 232 23.06 2.65 28.85
C GLY A 232 22.00 2.73 27.76
N HIS A 233 22.40 3.07 26.54
CA HIS A 233 21.53 3.26 25.39
C HIS A 233 20.74 1.98 25.01
N LYS A 234 21.29 0.80 25.26
CA LYS A 234 20.55 -0.47 25.02
C LYS A 234 19.30 -0.58 25.89
N ALA A 235 19.38 -0.15 27.16
CA ALA A 235 18.22 -0.12 28.05
C ALA A 235 17.17 0.89 27.57
N GLY A 236 17.61 2.07 27.12
CA GLY A 236 16.72 3.06 26.51
C GLY A 236 16.00 2.53 25.28
N ASP A 237 16.71 1.84 24.40
CA ASP A 237 16.13 1.20 23.22
C ASP A 237 15.05 0.18 23.60
N GLU A 238 15.30 -0.65 24.64
CA GLU A 238 14.30 -1.62 25.14
C GLU A 238 13.12 -0.93 25.81
N VAL A 239 13.32 0.19 26.51
CA VAL A 239 12.23 1.03 27.05
C VAL A 239 11.33 1.55 25.91
N LEU A 240 11.90 2.07 24.84
CA LEU A 240 11.12 2.56 23.68
C LEU A 240 10.35 1.43 23.00
N LYS A 241 10.94 0.26 22.81
CA LYS A 241 10.27 -0.94 22.27
C LYS A 241 9.16 -1.42 23.21
N TYR A 242 9.41 -1.39 24.52
CA TYR A 242 8.44 -1.75 25.55
C TYR A 242 7.23 -0.81 25.52
N VAL A 243 7.46 0.50 25.45
CA VAL A 243 6.39 1.49 25.34
C VAL A 243 5.57 1.24 24.08
N ALA A 244 6.21 1.14 22.91
CA ALA A 244 5.54 0.93 21.64
C ALA A 244 4.66 -0.33 21.63
N ARG A 245 5.17 -1.47 22.13
CA ARG A 245 4.40 -2.74 22.21
C ARG A 245 3.17 -2.61 23.09
N ASN A 246 3.29 -1.92 24.23
CA ASN A 246 2.17 -1.79 25.17
C ASN A 246 1.16 -0.74 24.71
N LEU A 247 1.58 0.32 24.01
CA LEU A 247 0.66 1.23 23.35
C LEU A 247 -0.20 0.46 22.34
N LEU A 248 0.39 -0.35 21.45
CA LEU A 248 -0.35 -1.17 20.49
C LEU A 248 -1.29 -2.18 21.16
N ARG A 249 -0.91 -2.76 22.31
CA ARG A 249 -1.72 -3.75 23.03
C ARG A 249 -2.93 -3.14 23.71
N ILE A 250 -2.81 -1.90 24.21
CA ILE A 250 -3.83 -1.24 25.00
C ILE A 250 -4.81 -0.43 24.16
N THR A 251 -4.36 0.04 22.97
CA THR A 251 -5.21 0.74 22.00
C THR A 251 -6.06 -0.24 21.18
N ARG A 252 -7.09 0.27 20.52
CA ARG A 252 -7.97 -0.52 19.63
C ARG A 252 -7.35 -0.67 18.24
N GLY A 253 -7.83 -1.63 17.46
CA GLY A 253 -7.37 -1.82 16.07
C GLY A 253 -7.66 -0.63 15.12
N SER A 254 -8.61 0.24 15.47
CA SER A 254 -8.92 1.48 14.76
C SER A 254 -7.97 2.62 15.10
N ASP A 255 -7.27 2.54 16.24
CA ASP A 255 -6.39 3.59 16.72
C ASP A 255 -5.01 3.47 16.05
N VAL A 256 -4.36 4.59 15.85
CA VAL A 256 -3.07 4.64 15.18
C VAL A 256 -2.00 5.06 16.17
N VAL A 257 -1.00 4.20 16.40
CA VAL A 257 0.13 4.45 17.28
C VAL A 257 1.38 4.72 16.46
N ALA A 258 2.05 5.84 16.72
CA ALA A 258 3.24 6.27 16.00
C ALA A 258 4.35 6.75 16.96
N ARG A 259 5.61 6.60 16.53
CA ARG A 259 6.75 7.29 17.16
C ARG A 259 6.96 8.61 16.45
N PHE A 260 6.90 9.71 17.20
CA PHE A 260 7.02 11.05 16.64
C PHE A 260 8.50 11.49 16.54
N ALA A 261 9.23 11.41 17.64
CA ALA A 261 10.68 11.69 17.67
C ALA A 261 11.25 11.14 18.99
N GLY A 262 12.51 10.72 19.01
CA GLY A 262 13.20 10.35 20.25
C GLY A 262 12.39 9.43 21.16
N ASP A 263 11.92 9.98 22.27
CA ASP A 263 11.08 9.37 23.30
C ASP A 263 9.60 9.78 23.24
N GLU A 264 9.19 10.45 22.14
CA GLU A 264 7.84 10.96 21.90
C GLU A 264 7.01 10.02 21.02
N PHE A 265 5.75 9.82 21.39
CA PHE A 265 4.76 9.00 20.68
C PHE A 265 3.47 9.78 20.48
N VAL A 266 2.75 9.43 19.42
CA VAL A 266 1.43 10.00 19.12
C VAL A 266 0.43 8.87 18.93
N ILE A 267 -0.79 9.04 19.50
CA ILE A 267 -1.91 8.13 19.26
C ILE A 267 -3.04 8.93 18.64
N ILE A 268 -3.48 8.53 17.45
CA ILE A 268 -4.65 9.09 16.78
C ILE A 268 -5.85 8.20 17.13
N LEU A 269 -6.93 8.81 17.58
CA LEU A 269 -8.14 8.14 18.09
C LEU A 269 -9.36 8.57 17.26
N PRO A 270 -9.65 7.92 16.11
CA PRO A 270 -10.85 8.21 15.33
C PRO A 270 -12.12 7.84 16.09
N GLY A 271 -13.16 8.67 15.97
CA GLY A 271 -14.45 8.42 16.63
C GLY A 271 -14.42 8.52 18.15
N THR A 272 -13.44 9.23 18.74
CA THR A 272 -13.20 9.25 20.18
C THR A 272 -13.34 10.68 20.73
N LEU A 273 -14.12 10.83 21.79
CA LEU A 273 -14.28 12.09 22.52
C LEU A 273 -13.11 12.33 23.48
N LEU A 274 -12.96 13.58 23.94
CA LEU A 274 -11.87 13.97 24.86
C LEU A 274 -11.92 13.17 26.18
N ALA A 275 -13.11 12.90 26.72
CA ALA A 275 -13.28 12.12 27.94
C ALA A 275 -12.75 10.68 27.76
N GLU A 276 -13.09 10.01 26.65
CA GLU A 276 -12.63 8.65 26.33
C GLU A 276 -11.12 8.60 26.10
N ALA A 277 -10.56 9.63 25.43
CA ALA A 277 -9.13 9.78 25.27
C ALA A 277 -8.41 9.96 26.62
N SER A 278 -9.01 10.69 27.56
CA SER A 278 -8.51 10.85 28.93
C SER A 278 -8.52 9.53 29.71
N GLU A 279 -9.57 8.73 29.56
CA GLU A 279 -9.64 7.38 30.16
C GLU A 279 -8.53 6.46 29.62
N LEU A 280 -8.29 6.48 28.30
CA LEU A 280 -7.17 5.75 27.69
C LEU A 280 -5.83 6.21 28.27
N ALA A 281 -5.59 7.51 28.35
CA ALA A 281 -4.35 8.06 28.89
C ALA A 281 -4.13 7.64 30.36
N ASN A 282 -5.18 7.68 31.19
CA ASN A 282 -5.11 7.23 32.58
C ASN A 282 -4.82 5.72 32.68
N ARG A 283 -5.44 4.90 31.80
CA ARG A 283 -5.17 3.46 31.74
C ARG A 283 -3.73 3.16 31.34
N LEU A 284 -3.20 3.88 30.36
CA LEU A 284 -1.79 3.77 29.95
C LEU A 284 -0.83 4.17 31.09
N LYS A 285 -1.11 5.29 31.77
CA LYS A 285 -0.32 5.76 32.91
C LYS A 285 -0.29 4.72 34.04
N SER A 286 -1.45 4.21 34.43
CA SER A 286 -1.55 3.18 35.47
C SER A 286 -0.82 1.90 35.08
N PHE A 287 -0.91 1.50 33.79
CA PHE A 287 -0.20 0.34 33.29
C PHE A 287 1.32 0.50 33.45
N PHE A 288 1.91 1.57 32.93
CA PHE A 288 3.36 1.77 32.98
C PHE A 288 3.87 1.96 34.41
N THR A 289 3.08 2.57 35.29
CA THR A 289 3.42 2.69 36.72
C THR A 289 3.44 1.33 37.43
N GLY A 290 2.52 0.44 37.08
CA GLY A 290 2.38 -0.86 37.73
C GLY A 290 3.22 -1.99 37.14
N HIS A 291 3.83 -1.78 35.95
CA HIS A 291 4.54 -2.82 35.22
C HIS A 291 5.93 -2.30 34.79
N PRO A 292 6.97 -2.42 35.61
CA PRO A 292 8.33 -2.09 35.22
C PRO A 292 8.83 -3.00 34.11
N LEU A 293 9.72 -2.49 33.25
CA LEU A 293 10.42 -3.28 32.26
C LEU A 293 11.50 -4.11 32.97
N ASP A 294 11.53 -5.40 32.77
CA ASP A 294 12.69 -6.22 33.13
C ASP A 294 13.77 -6.09 32.06
N PHE A 295 14.89 -5.50 32.41
CA PHE A 295 16.05 -5.38 31.57
C PHE A 295 17.23 -6.13 32.20
N GLU A 296 17.60 -7.28 31.65
CA GLU A 296 18.69 -8.13 32.14
C GLU A 296 18.56 -8.50 33.64
N GLY A 297 17.31 -8.75 34.10
CA GLY A 297 17.02 -9.05 35.51
C GLY A 297 16.91 -7.82 36.43
N VAL A 298 17.03 -6.62 35.89
CA VAL A 298 16.89 -5.34 36.63
C VAL A 298 15.54 -4.68 36.27
N PRO A 299 14.67 -4.40 37.24
CA PRO A 299 13.40 -3.71 36.95
C PRO A 299 13.66 -2.22 36.68
N VAL A 300 13.40 -1.78 35.44
CA VAL A 300 13.46 -0.39 35.00
C VAL A 300 12.05 0.20 35.05
N GLN A 301 11.86 1.18 35.94
CA GLN A 301 10.57 1.88 36.04
C GLN A 301 10.37 2.78 34.85
N VAL A 302 9.26 2.61 34.13
CA VAL A 302 8.86 3.46 33.01
C VAL A 302 7.67 4.30 33.44
N SER A 303 7.75 5.60 33.25
CA SER A 303 6.62 6.52 33.42
C SER A 303 6.45 7.38 32.18
N VAL A 304 5.22 7.85 31.96
CA VAL A 304 4.84 8.60 30.76
C VAL A 304 3.97 9.80 31.12
N SER A 305 4.15 10.88 30.37
CA SER A 305 3.30 12.08 30.44
C SER A 305 2.50 12.22 29.16
N PHE A 306 1.32 12.82 29.24
CA PHE A 306 0.38 12.94 28.12
C PHE A 306 -0.12 14.37 27.96
N GLY A 307 -0.29 14.77 26.70
CA GLY A 307 -1.13 15.88 26.29
C GLY A 307 -2.25 15.38 25.41
N LEU A 308 -3.44 15.92 25.60
CA LEU A 308 -4.65 15.49 24.93
C LEU A 308 -5.29 16.66 24.19
N ALA A 309 -5.72 16.43 22.96
CA ALA A 309 -6.53 17.36 22.21
C ALA A 309 -7.63 16.61 21.45
N CYS A 310 -8.79 17.24 21.33
CA CYS A 310 -9.89 16.76 20.51
C CYS A 310 -10.22 17.82 19.46
N LYS A 311 -10.71 17.37 18.29
CA LYS A 311 -11.24 18.27 17.27
C LYS A 311 -12.47 19.01 17.81
N GLU A 312 -12.37 20.32 17.92
CA GLU A 312 -13.40 21.24 18.41
C GLU A 312 -13.44 22.51 17.53
N GLU A 313 -14.37 23.42 17.81
CA GLU A 313 -14.42 24.75 17.17
C GLU A 313 -13.11 25.49 17.42
N GLY A 314 -12.55 26.09 16.35
CA GLY A 314 -11.26 26.80 16.37
C GLY A 314 -10.05 25.96 15.99
N ILE A 315 -10.16 24.64 15.87
CA ILE A 315 -9.14 23.76 15.28
C ILE A 315 -9.48 23.55 13.79
N THR A 316 -8.73 24.20 12.93
CA THR A 316 -9.02 24.29 11.48
C THR A 316 -8.34 23.23 10.65
N ASP A 317 -7.26 22.62 11.16
CA ASP A 317 -6.44 21.64 10.45
C ASP A 317 -5.80 20.61 11.40
N ALA A 318 -5.25 19.56 10.82
CA ALA A 318 -4.62 18.46 11.55
C ALA A 318 -3.37 18.88 12.35
N ASP A 319 -2.60 19.83 11.81
CA ASP A 319 -1.37 20.34 12.45
C ASP A 319 -1.71 21.13 13.71
N SER A 320 -2.75 21.95 13.67
CA SER A 320 -3.27 22.69 14.82
C SER A 320 -3.77 21.76 15.94
N LEU A 321 -4.41 20.63 15.58
CA LEU A 321 -4.82 19.60 16.54
C LEU A 321 -3.61 18.95 17.23
N LEU A 322 -2.60 18.59 16.44
CA LEU A 322 -1.37 17.99 16.95
C LEU A 322 -0.60 18.95 17.85
N LYS A 323 -0.43 20.21 17.44
CA LYS A 323 0.21 21.28 18.23
C LYS A 323 -0.52 21.55 19.56
N LYS A 324 -1.85 21.45 19.55
CA LYS A 324 -2.62 21.59 20.80
C LYS A 324 -2.33 20.44 21.76
N ALA A 325 -2.27 19.20 21.28
CA ALA A 325 -1.90 18.05 22.11
C ALA A 325 -0.48 18.18 22.68
N ASP A 326 0.48 18.58 21.87
CA ASP A 326 1.88 18.84 22.31
C ASP A 326 1.96 19.93 23.37
N LYS A 327 1.24 21.06 23.17
CA LYS A 327 1.16 22.13 24.18
C LYS A 327 0.63 21.63 25.52
N MET A 328 -0.43 20.80 25.49
CA MET A 328 -1.01 20.21 26.70
C MET A 328 -0.03 19.28 27.41
N LEU A 329 0.77 18.51 26.66
CA LEU A 329 1.86 17.70 27.22
C LEU A 329 2.93 18.57 27.91
N TYR A 330 3.36 19.64 27.26
CA TYR A 330 4.31 20.55 27.85
C TYR A 330 3.80 21.18 29.17
N GLU A 331 2.55 21.58 29.22
CA GLU A 331 1.91 22.07 30.46
C GLU A 331 1.89 20.99 31.55
N ALA A 332 1.51 19.75 31.21
CA ALA A 332 1.49 18.63 32.16
C ALA A 332 2.88 18.34 32.77
N LYS A 333 3.95 18.43 31.95
CA LYS A 333 5.33 18.28 32.43
C LYS A 333 5.78 19.39 33.38
N LYS A 334 5.39 20.64 33.12
CA LYS A 334 5.69 21.77 34.03
C LYS A 334 5.12 21.57 35.43
N TYR A 335 3.87 21.11 35.52
CA TYR A 335 3.22 20.83 36.83
C TYR A 335 3.90 19.68 37.61
N LYS A 336 4.45 18.66 36.89
CA LYS A 336 5.24 17.60 37.53
C LYS A 336 6.58 18.10 38.06
N GLY A 337 7.26 19.02 37.36
CA GLY A 337 8.56 19.56 37.75
C GLY A 337 8.49 20.45 39.00
N THR A 338 7.42 21.22 39.18
CA THR A 338 7.17 22.06 40.34
C THR A 338 6.82 21.28 41.59
N GLY A 339 6.26 20.06 41.50
CA GLY A 339 5.99 19.19 42.63
C GLY A 339 7.20 18.45 43.23
N ARG A 340 8.32 18.37 42.50
CA ARG A 340 9.58 17.70 42.98
C ARG A 340 10.55 18.61 43.76
N SER A 341 10.28 19.91 43.83
CA SER A 341 11.16 20.86 44.50
C SER A 341 10.88 21.09 46.01
N HIS A 342 9.94 20.30 46.62
CA HIS A 342 9.57 20.41 48.02
C HIS A 342 9.43 19.03 48.70
N SER A 343 10.48 18.21 48.65
CA SER A 343 10.63 17.06 49.55
C SER A 343 12.07 16.64 49.71
#